data_091442ba80938d8afefb67612e11fc22
#
_entry.id   091442ba80938d8afefb67612e11fc22
#
_cell.length_a   1.000
_cell.length_b   1.000
_cell.length_c   1.000
_cell.angle_alpha   90.00
_cell.angle_beta   90.00
_cell.angle_gamma   90.00
#
_symmetry.space_group_name_H-M   'P 1'
#
loop_
_entity.id
_entity.type
_entity.pdbx_description
1 polymer ?
#
loop_
_entity_poly.entity_id
_entity_poly.type
_entity_poly.pdbx_seq_one_letter_code
_entity_poly.pdbx_strand_id
1 'polypeptide(L)' 'MAKAGIILKQVLETYGISQSDLAKVMGIQRGNIHRWVNELADPASTAIIEIRDALQKINPAAARAFIELWLDSSEPET' A
#
# COMPACT_ATOMS: atom_id res chain seq x y z
N MET A 1 3.81 -14.29 6.62
CA MET A 1 2.56 -13.55 6.62
C MET A 1 2.74 -12.22 5.93
N ALA A 2 1.86 -11.87 5.03
CA ALA A 2 1.96 -10.61 4.32
C ALA A 2 1.73 -9.44 5.26
N LYS A 3 2.57 -8.43 5.15
CA LYS A 3 2.42 -7.20 5.92
C LYS A 3 2.24 -6.05 4.95
N ALA A 4 0.99 -5.84 4.57
CA ALA A 4 0.65 -4.87 3.54
C ALA A 4 1.17 -3.48 3.87
N GLY A 5 1.18 -3.10 5.15
CA GLY A 5 1.68 -1.80 5.55
C GLY A 5 3.16 -1.62 5.26
N ILE A 6 3.97 -2.65 5.53
CA ILE A 6 5.41 -2.59 5.25
C ILE A 6 5.64 -2.52 3.75
N ILE A 7 4.91 -3.33 2.99
CA ILE A 7 5.02 -3.33 1.54
C ILE A 7 4.64 -1.96 0.99
N LEU A 8 3.56 -1.38 1.50
CA LEU A 8 3.14 -0.05 1.08
C LEU A 8 4.23 0.98 1.36
N LYS A 9 4.86 0.90 2.54
CA LYS A 9 5.94 1.81 2.87
C LYS A 9 7.07 1.71 1.85
N GLN A 10 7.47 0.48 1.50
CA GLN A 10 8.52 0.27 0.52
C GLN A 10 8.17 0.86 -0.83
N VAL A 11 6.93 0.65 -1.27
CA VAL A 11 6.49 1.14 -2.57
C VAL A 11 6.47 2.67 -2.58
N LEU A 12 5.93 3.28 -1.53
CA LEU A 12 5.90 4.74 -1.46
C LEU A 12 7.30 5.33 -1.51
N GLU A 13 8.24 4.72 -0.78
CA GLU A 13 9.62 5.20 -0.77
C GLU A 13 10.30 4.98 -2.11
N THR A 14 10.10 3.83 -2.72
CA THR A 14 10.73 3.50 -3.99
C THR A 14 10.28 4.43 -5.10
N TYR A 15 9.01 4.78 -5.13
CA TYR A 15 8.45 5.58 -6.22
C TYR A 15 8.27 7.05 -5.84
N GLY A 16 8.72 7.44 -4.65
CA GLY A 16 8.67 8.85 -4.24
C GLY A 16 7.26 9.38 -4.06
N ILE A 17 6.34 8.55 -3.60
CA ILE A 17 4.95 8.94 -3.38
C ILE A 17 4.77 9.26 -1.91
N SER A 18 4.21 10.44 -1.60
CA SER A 18 3.98 10.81 -0.21
C SER A 18 2.71 10.17 0.33
N GLN A 19 2.67 10.01 1.66
CA GLN A 19 1.45 9.52 2.32
C GLN A 19 0.28 10.46 2.07
N SER A 20 0.56 11.76 2.03
CA SER A 20 -0.49 12.76 1.78
C SER A 20 -1.08 12.62 0.39
N ASP A 21 -0.25 12.39 -0.61
CA ASP A 21 -0.73 12.22 -1.97
C ASP A 21 -1.60 10.97 -2.09
N LEU A 22 -1.16 9.88 -1.49
CA LEU A 22 -1.94 8.65 -1.53
C LEU A 22 -3.27 8.84 -0.81
N ALA A 23 -3.26 9.46 0.36
CA ALA A 23 -4.48 9.70 1.12
C ALA A 23 -5.46 10.55 0.33
N LYS A 24 -4.95 11.57 -0.35
CA LYS A 24 -5.80 12.46 -1.14
C LYS A 24 -6.50 11.68 -2.27
N VAL A 25 -5.77 10.85 -2.97
CA VAL A 25 -6.33 10.06 -4.07
C VAL A 25 -7.33 9.03 -3.55
N MET A 26 -7.06 8.45 -2.38
CA MET A 26 -7.96 7.48 -1.78
C MET A 26 -9.19 8.12 -1.14
N GLY A 27 -9.13 9.43 -0.86
CA GLY A 27 -10.22 10.12 -0.18
C GLY A 27 -10.29 9.79 1.30
N ILE A 28 -9.16 9.49 1.92
CA ILE A 28 -9.08 9.18 3.35
C ILE A 28 -8.09 10.10 4.03
N GLN A 29 -8.06 10.04 5.36
CA GLN A 29 -7.12 10.83 6.12
C GLN A 29 -5.74 10.20 6.12
N ARG A 30 -4.71 11.03 6.05
CA ARG A 30 -3.33 10.56 6.04
C ARG A 30 -3.01 9.69 7.25
N GLY A 31 -3.64 9.94 8.38
CA GLY A 31 -3.43 9.15 9.58
C GLY A 31 -3.68 7.67 9.40
N ASN A 32 -4.62 7.30 8.53
CA ASN A 32 -4.86 5.89 8.24
C ASN A 32 -3.64 5.25 7.59
N ILE A 33 -3.06 5.94 6.61
CA ILE A 33 -1.87 5.42 5.93
C ILE A 33 -0.69 5.37 6.89
N HIS A 34 -0.55 6.40 7.71
CA HIS A 34 0.50 6.44 8.72
C HIS A 34 0.44 5.22 9.64
N ARG A 35 -0.76 4.85 10.09
CA ARG A 35 -0.92 3.68 10.94
C ARG A 35 -0.56 2.39 10.21
N TRP A 36 -0.92 2.28 8.93
CA TRP A 36 -0.61 1.10 8.13
C TRP A 36 0.91 0.93 7.96
N VAL A 37 1.60 2.00 7.55
CA VAL A 37 3.05 1.90 7.28
C VAL A 37 3.87 1.73 8.56
N ASN A 38 3.32 2.10 9.71
CA ASN A 38 3.99 1.92 10.99
C ASN A 38 3.49 0.69 11.74
N GLU A 39 2.71 -0.17 11.08
CA GLU A 39 2.23 -1.43 11.62
C GLU A 39 1.37 -1.26 12.87
N LEU A 40 0.73 -0.11 13.00
CA LEU A 40 -0.21 0.12 14.11
C LEU A 40 -1.60 -0.43 13.79
N ALA A 41 -1.87 -0.67 12.52
CA ALA A 41 -3.11 -1.27 12.05
C ALA A 41 -2.85 -1.89 10.69
N ASP A 42 -3.61 -2.94 10.35
CA ASP A 42 -3.51 -3.57 9.04
C ASP A 42 -4.65 -3.09 8.14
N PRO A 43 -4.37 -2.81 6.87
CA PRO A 43 -5.44 -2.47 5.95
C PRO A 43 -6.32 -3.70 5.69
N ALA A 44 -7.63 -3.49 5.65
CA ALA A 44 -8.56 -4.57 5.33
C ALA A 44 -8.43 -4.96 3.86
N SER A 45 -9.04 -6.09 3.48
CA SER A 45 -8.97 -6.56 2.10
C SER A 45 -9.46 -5.52 1.11
N THR A 46 -10.55 -4.83 1.44
CA THR A 46 -11.08 -3.79 0.57
C THR A 46 -10.10 -2.62 0.46
N ALA A 47 -9.39 -2.32 1.54
CA ALA A 47 -8.41 -1.25 1.52
C ALA A 47 -7.22 -1.60 0.62
N ILE A 48 -6.83 -2.87 0.57
CA ILE A 48 -5.75 -3.31 -0.32
C ILE A 48 -6.10 -2.96 -1.77
N ILE A 49 -7.33 -3.26 -2.17
CA ILE A 49 -7.79 -2.96 -3.52
C ILE A 49 -7.82 -1.46 -3.76
N GLU A 50 -8.28 -0.70 -2.77
CA GLU A 50 -8.34 0.76 -2.89
C GLU A 50 -6.95 1.37 -2.97
N ILE A 51 -5.98 0.83 -2.21
CA ILE A 51 -4.59 1.27 -2.29
C ILE A 51 -4.05 1.03 -3.69
N ARG A 52 -4.28 -0.17 -4.24
CA ARG A 52 -3.83 -0.47 -5.59
C ARG A 52 -4.43 0.50 -6.61
N ASP A 53 -5.73 0.74 -6.50
CA ASP A 53 -6.41 1.62 -7.46
C ASP A 53 -5.88 3.06 -7.35
N ALA A 54 -5.61 3.52 -6.14
CA ALA A 54 -5.05 4.85 -5.96
C ALA A 54 -3.63 4.95 -6.51
N LEU A 55 -2.81 3.93 -6.24
CA LEU A 55 -1.45 3.90 -6.79
C LEU A 55 -1.49 3.87 -8.31
N GLN A 56 -2.46 3.16 -8.89
CA GLN A 56 -2.60 3.09 -10.34
C GLN A 56 -2.82 4.48 -10.93
N LYS A 57 -3.56 5.33 -10.23
CA LYS A 57 -3.80 6.69 -10.69
C LYS A 57 -2.57 7.57 -10.57
N ILE A 58 -1.74 7.33 -9.56
CA ILE A 58 -0.53 8.12 -9.32
C ILE A 58 0.61 7.63 -10.20
N ASN A 59 0.86 6.32 -10.19
CA ASN A 59 1.95 5.70 -10.93
C ASN A 59 1.65 4.22 -11.11
N PRO A 60 1.27 3.79 -12.33
CA PRO A 60 0.91 2.38 -12.56
C PRO A 60 2.00 1.39 -12.16
N ALA A 61 3.27 1.77 -12.28
CA ALA A 61 4.37 0.88 -11.89
C ALA A 61 4.35 0.64 -10.37
N ALA A 62 3.99 1.66 -9.60
CA ALA A 62 3.87 1.51 -8.16
C ALA A 62 2.75 0.57 -7.78
N ALA A 63 1.62 0.65 -8.49
CA ALA A 63 0.50 -0.25 -8.24
C ALA A 63 0.89 -1.70 -8.51
N ARG A 64 1.57 -1.92 -9.63
CA ARG A 64 2.04 -3.27 -9.96
C ARG A 64 3.01 -3.79 -8.91
N ALA A 65 3.98 -2.96 -8.52
CA ALA A 65 4.96 -3.37 -7.51
C ALA A 65 4.29 -3.72 -6.19
N PHE A 66 3.29 -2.94 -5.78
CA PHE A 66 2.58 -3.20 -4.54
C PHE A 66 1.90 -4.57 -4.57
N ILE A 67 1.18 -4.86 -5.64
CA ILE A 67 0.45 -6.13 -5.74
C ILE A 67 1.42 -7.31 -5.85
N GLU A 68 2.47 -7.17 -6.65
CA GLU A 68 3.44 -8.25 -6.80
C GLU A 68 4.13 -8.58 -5.48
N LEU A 69 4.55 -7.56 -4.74
CA LEU A 69 5.20 -7.77 -3.46
C LEU A 69 4.23 -8.36 -2.44
N TRP A 70 2.98 -7.90 -2.45
CA TRP A 70 1.98 -8.39 -1.52
C TRP A 70 1.65 -9.85 -1.79
N LEU A 71 1.50 -10.22 -3.06
CA LEU A 71 1.22 -11.61 -3.42
C LEU A 71 2.40 -12.51 -3.08
N ASP A 72 3.63 -12.06 -3.35
CA ASP A 72 4.82 -12.84 -3.01
C ASP A 72 4.90 -13.10 -1.52
N SER A 73 4.67 -12.07 -0.69
CA SER A 73 4.82 -12.24 0.75
C SER A 73 3.66 -13.00 1.37
N SER A 74 2.53 -13.13 0.66
CA SER A 74 1.39 -13.88 1.18
C SER A 74 1.38 -15.34 0.73
N GLU A 75 2.28 -15.73 -0.16
CA GLU A 75 2.34 -17.12 -0.61
C GLU A 75 2.78 -18.02 0.52
N PRO A 76 2.09 -19.16 0.68
CA PRO A 76 2.52 -20.09 1.72
C PRO A 76 3.86 -20.70 1.37
N GLU A 77 4.66 -20.88 2.37
CA GLU A 77 5.92 -21.59 2.20
C GLU A 77 5.65 -23.08 2.20
N THR A 78 6.19 -23.72 1.23
CA THR A 78 6.01 -25.16 1.12
C THR A 78 7.33 -25.87 1.23
#